data_950ba5c3fd15ba3acd2b87ecca88bcf0
#
_entry.id   950ba5c3fd15ba3acd2b87ecca88bcf0
#
_cell.length_a   1.000
_cell.length_b   1.000
_cell.length_c   1.000
_cell.angle_alpha   90.00
_cell.angle_beta   90.00
_cell.angle_gamma   90.00
#
_symmetry.space_group_name_H-M   'P 1'
#
loop_
_entity.id
_entity.type
_entity.pdbx_description
1 polymer ?
#
loop_
_entity_poly.entity_id
_entity_poly.type
_entity_poly.pdbx_seq_one_letter_code
_entity_poly.pdbx_strand_id
1 'polypeptide(L)'
;MNKILLLSLLICSLTAFSQSNNINVTGTINDSEGAPIAGATVVIEELSKGVTTNVDGVYNLSTNAKSGSYTLKVSYLGFEAKEISVNLKQGETVNVALQLEESSYDLDEVVVSGQSIVNQVREKAFNVSVVDAKELHNTTLDLGHALDRVSGIRVRESGGVGSQMNFSINGFRGKQVRFFIDGVPMDNFGSSFQLNNIPINLAERIEVYKGVVPVGLGSDALGGAVNIITNAYSKNHLDASYSYGSFNTHRSMVNAIYVAKNGFTAQLNAYQNFSDNSYKVNVDVADINTGQYYPNQTVKRFHDQYHNETVIANFGVVNKSYADQLLFGITLGNNYREIQTGARIVSVFGGWHRRGNVIMPSVKYKKKNFLVENFMKSLISS
;
A
#
# COMPACT_ATOMS: atom_id res chain seq x y z
N MET A 1 60.76 -15.00 49.76
CA MET A 1 59.43 -14.74 50.29
C MET A 1 58.75 -13.49 49.73
N ASN A 2 59.52 -12.46 49.35
CA ASN A 2 58.92 -11.18 48.88
C ASN A 2 58.31 -11.18 47.47
N LYS A 3 58.71 -12.09 46.59
CA LYS A 3 58.18 -12.14 45.20
C LYS A 3 56.79 -12.79 45.10
N ILE A 4 56.47 -13.73 45.99
CA ILE A 4 55.16 -14.40 46.04
C ILE A 4 54.11 -13.48 46.67
N LEU A 5 54.51 -12.64 47.62
CA LEU A 5 53.63 -11.65 48.27
C LEU A 5 53.26 -10.52 47.30
N LEU A 6 54.17 -10.11 46.44
CA LEU A 6 53.93 -9.13 45.37
C LEU A 6 53.00 -9.67 44.26
N LEU A 7 53.13 -10.97 43.95
CA LEU A 7 52.26 -11.62 42.95
C LEU A 7 50.85 -11.84 43.47
N SER A 8 50.67 -12.11 44.79
CA SER A 8 49.35 -12.22 45.41
C SER A 8 48.65 -10.88 45.52
N LEU A 9 49.38 -9.79 45.75
CA LEU A 9 48.84 -8.41 45.79
C LEU A 9 48.40 -7.97 44.39
N LEU A 10 49.11 -8.39 43.32
CA LEU A 10 48.76 -8.08 41.93
C LEU A 10 47.52 -8.86 41.44
N ILE A 11 47.28 -10.05 41.96
CA ILE A 11 46.12 -10.89 41.61
C ILE A 11 44.87 -10.36 42.36
N CYS A 12 44.98 -9.81 43.57
CA CYS A 12 43.89 -9.20 44.31
C CYS A 12 43.38 -7.88 43.69
N SER A 13 44.20 -7.18 42.91
CA SER A 13 43.81 -5.92 42.25
C SER A 13 43.00 -6.14 40.97
N LEU A 14 42.87 -7.37 40.50
CA LEU A 14 42.08 -7.73 39.28
C LEU A 14 40.61 -8.07 39.58
N THR A 15 40.19 -8.06 40.86
CA THR A 15 38.75 -8.26 41.21
C THR A 15 38.02 -6.94 41.43
N ALA A 16 38.38 -5.93 40.64
CA ALA A 16 37.74 -4.63 40.73
C ALA A 16 36.71 -4.46 39.64
N PHE A 17 35.46 -4.24 40.10
CA PHE A 17 34.42 -3.55 39.38
C PHE A 17 33.78 -4.25 38.18
N SER A 18 33.00 -5.28 38.42
CA SER A 18 31.80 -5.48 37.64
C SER A 18 30.77 -4.39 38.04
N GLN A 19 30.95 -3.18 37.52
CA GLN A 19 29.89 -2.17 37.57
C GLN A 19 28.75 -2.65 36.68
N SER A 20 27.59 -2.96 37.27
CA SER A 20 26.38 -3.20 36.51
C SER A 20 26.06 -1.94 35.72
N ASN A 21 26.24 -2.02 34.39
CA ASN A 21 25.93 -0.92 33.46
C ASN A 21 24.42 -0.78 33.23
N ASN A 22 23.58 -1.31 34.12
CA ASN A 22 22.13 -1.28 33.98
C ASN A 22 21.57 0.08 34.39
N ILE A 23 20.67 0.56 33.57
CA ILE A 23 19.75 1.66 33.91
C ILE A 23 18.45 1.02 34.39
N ASN A 24 17.94 1.50 35.54
CA ASN A 24 16.67 1.04 36.09
C ASN A 24 15.67 2.19 36.12
N VAL A 25 14.49 1.95 35.59
CA VAL A 25 13.35 2.87 35.67
C VAL A 25 12.22 2.16 36.42
N THR A 26 11.80 2.71 37.50
CA THR A 26 10.70 2.20 38.34
C THR A 26 9.62 3.23 38.45
N GLY A 27 8.42 2.84 38.83
CA GLY A 27 7.36 3.78 39.12
C GLY A 27 6.00 3.16 39.22
N THR A 28 4.98 4.02 39.33
CA THR A 28 3.57 3.63 39.40
C THR A 28 2.77 4.29 38.30
N ILE A 29 1.82 3.58 37.73
CA ILE A 29 0.86 4.13 36.78
C ILE A 29 -0.53 4.03 37.37
N ASN A 30 -1.16 5.19 37.53
CA ASN A 30 -2.50 5.33 38.10
C ASN A 30 -3.43 6.03 37.12
N ASP A 31 -4.73 5.90 37.30
CA ASP A 31 -5.73 6.70 36.60
C ASP A 31 -5.87 8.12 37.20
N SER A 32 -6.77 8.94 36.68
CA SER A 32 -7.08 10.28 37.16
C SER A 32 -7.67 10.32 38.58
N GLU A 33 -8.26 9.23 39.06
CA GLU A 33 -8.83 9.06 40.40
C GLU A 33 -7.80 8.54 41.40
N GLY A 34 -6.59 8.16 40.94
CA GLY A 34 -5.49 7.64 41.74
C GLY A 34 -5.51 6.12 41.91
N ALA A 35 -6.42 5.38 41.23
CA ALA A 35 -6.43 3.94 41.27
C ALA A 35 -5.31 3.34 40.37
N PRO A 36 -4.65 2.23 40.82
CA PRO A 36 -3.55 1.67 40.08
C PRO A 36 -4.03 0.98 38.79
N ILE A 37 -3.32 1.21 37.70
CA ILE A 37 -3.59 0.60 36.39
C ILE A 37 -2.71 -0.63 36.22
N ALA A 38 -3.29 -1.83 36.31
CA ALA A 38 -2.63 -3.11 36.07
C ALA A 38 -2.54 -3.41 34.56
N GLY A 39 -1.39 -3.87 34.08
CA GLY A 39 -1.19 -4.25 32.68
C GLY A 39 -0.90 -3.07 31.74
N ALA A 40 -0.69 -1.85 32.25
CA ALA A 40 -0.23 -0.72 31.42
C ALA A 40 1.15 -1.04 30.85
N THR A 41 1.35 -0.73 29.58
CA THR A 41 2.61 -0.95 28.87
C THR A 41 3.50 0.29 29.01
N VAL A 42 4.72 0.09 29.49
CA VAL A 42 5.76 1.13 29.68
C VAL A 42 6.93 0.79 28.79
N VAL A 43 7.28 1.65 27.83
CA VAL A 43 8.32 1.42 26.82
C VAL A 43 9.30 2.57 26.77
N ILE A 44 10.60 2.28 26.67
CA ILE A 44 11.61 3.26 26.24
C ILE A 44 11.73 3.14 24.72
N GLU A 45 11.26 4.15 23.97
CA GLU A 45 11.12 4.10 22.52
C GLU A 45 12.45 3.87 21.81
N GLU A 46 13.51 4.60 22.20
CA GLU A 46 14.82 4.54 21.56
C GLU A 46 15.52 3.18 21.74
N LEU A 47 15.14 2.44 22.78
CA LEU A 47 15.72 1.14 23.08
C LEU A 47 14.82 -0.03 22.68
N SER A 48 13.57 0.24 22.29
CA SER A 48 12.54 -0.76 22.02
C SER A 48 12.43 -1.79 23.17
N LYS A 49 12.55 -1.32 24.41
CA LYS A 49 12.45 -2.12 25.63
C LYS A 49 11.26 -1.67 26.45
N GLY A 50 10.47 -2.64 26.91
CA GLY A 50 9.27 -2.34 27.67
C GLY A 50 8.95 -3.42 28.67
N VAL A 51 8.09 -3.05 29.64
CA VAL A 51 7.49 -3.90 30.67
C VAL A 51 6.03 -3.54 30.84
N THR A 52 5.27 -4.40 31.54
CA THR A 52 3.90 -4.10 31.94
C THR A 52 3.84 -3.88 33.46
N THR A 53 2.88 -3.05 33.90
CA THR A 53 2.61 -2.84 35.32
C THR A 53 1.97 -4.10 35.96
N ASN A 54 2.28 -4.32 37.23
CA ASN A 54 1.65 -5.35 38.05
C ASN A 54 0.24 -4.92 38.55
N VAL A 55 -0.38 -5.74 39.39
CA VAL A 55 -1.72 -5.48 39.95
C VAL A 55 -1.80 -4.19 40.81
N ASP A 56 -0.70 -3.74 41.32
CA ASP A 56 -0.58 -2.50 42.10
C ASP A 56 -0.16 -1.28 41.24
N GLY A 57 -0.21 -1.44 39.90
CA GLY A 57 0.23 -0.40 38.97
C GLY A 57 1.74 -0.15 38.92
N VAL A 58 2.55 -0.99 39.58
CA VAL A 58 4.00 -0.79 39.73
C VAL A 58 4.72 -1.43 38.52
N TYR A 59 5.74 -0.76 37.99
CA TYR A 59 6.62 -1.31 36.98
C TYR A 59 8.09 -1.19 37.36
N ASN A 60 8.91 -2.08 36.83
CA ASN A 60 10.37 -2.07 36.96
C ASN A 60 11.00 -2.48 35.64
N LEU A 61 11.61 -1.51 34.93
CA LEU A 61 12.27 -1.71 33.66
C LEU A 61 13.78 -1.57 33.84
N SER A 62 14.50 -2.68 33.66
CA SER A 62 15.95 -2.75 33.71
C SER A 62 16.52 -3.00 32.32
N THR A 63 17.46 -2.18 31.89
CA THR A 63 18.08 -2.34 30.56
C THR A 63 19.53 -1.86 30.57
N ASN A 64 20.34 -2.45 29.72
CA ASN A 64 21.73 -2.02 29.52
C ASN A 64 21.76 -0.95 28.41
N ALA A 65 21.96 0.31 28.81
CA ALA A 65 22.07 1.43 27.90
C ALA A 65 23.08 2.47 28.40
N LYS A 66 23.45 3.39 27.50
CA LYS A 66 24.33 4.51 27.85
C LYS A 66 23.54 5.59 28.60
N SER A 67 24.22 6.37 29.43
CA SER A 67 23.61 7.55 30.02
C SER A 67 23.15 8.54 28.95
N GLY A 68 21.92 9.06 29.08
CA GLY A 68 21.33 9.95 28.07
C GLY A 68 19.87 10.29 28.36
N SER A 69 19.27 11.10 27.50
CA SER A 69 17.84 11.41 27.53
C SER A 69 17.09 10.39 26.67
N TYR A 70 16.01 9.84 27.21
CA TYR A 70 15.18 8.82 26.60
C TYR A 70 13.71 9.20 26.72
N THR A 71 12.89 8.74 25.79
CA THR A 71 11.44 8.92 25.81
C THR A 71 10.77 7.69 26.42
N LEU A 72 10.13 7.88 27.58
CA LEU A 72 9.30 6.87 28.22
C LEU A 72 7.87 7.06 27.76
N LYS A 73 7.32 6.06 27.06
CA LYS A 73 5.94 6.02 26.61
C LYS A 73 5.15 5.04 27.44
N VAL A 74 4.02 5.51 27.94
CA VAL A 74 3.07 4.70 28.71
C VAL A 74 1.75 4.67 28.01
N SER A 75 1.18 3.47 27.86
CA SER A 75 -0.12 3.26 27.19
C SER A 75 -0.93 2.16 27.87
N TYR A 76 -2.24 2.35 27.91
CA TYR A 76 -3.20 1.36 28.38
C TYR A 76 -4.53 1.51 27.63
N LEU A 77 -5.25 0.40 27.47
CA LEU A 77 -6.53 0.38 26.75
C LEU A 77 -7.56 1.26 27.46
N GLY A 78 -8.16 2.20 26.72
CA GLY A 78 -9.13 3.15 27.28
C GLY A 78 -8.54 4.41 27.89
N PHE A 79 -7.21 4.61 27.82
CA PHE A 79 -6.50 5.78 28.34
C PHE A 79 -5.68 6.48 27.25
N GLU A 80 -5.47 7.79 27.39
CA GLU A 80 -4.55 8.51 26.52
C GLU A 80 -3.10 8.11 26.77
N ALA A 81 -2.38 7.77 25.70
CA ALA A 81 -0.95 7.45 25.81
C ALA A 81 -0.14 8.70 26.20
N LYS A 82 0.75 8.56 27.20
CA LYS A 82 1.58 9.65 27.70
C LYS A 82 3.05 9.41 27.41
N GLU A 83 3.72 10.43 26.90
CA GLU A 83 5.15 10.40 26.59
C GLU A 83 5.88 11.44 27.45
N ILE A 84 6.96 11.03 28.11
CA ILE A 84 7.81 11.93 28.90
C ILE A 84 9.28 11.68 28.60
N SER A 85 10.06 12.75 28.63
CA SER A 85 11.52 12.68 28.53
C SER A 85 12.12 12.42 29.90
N VAL A 86 12.96 11.38 30.00
CA VAL A 86 13.66 11.02 31.25
C VAL A 86 15.16 11.00 31.03
N ASN A 87 15.92 11.59 31.93
CA ASN A 87 17.37 11.52 31.92
C ASN A 87 17.83 10.29 32.72
N LEU A 88 18.43 9.34 32.08
CA LEU A 88 18.86 8.07 32.67
C LEU A 88 20.38 8.02 32.75
N LYS A 89 20.91 7.60 33.89
CA LYS A 89 22.36 7.41 34.11
C LYS A 89 22.64 5.97 34.49
N GLN A 90 23.77 5.46 34.02
CA GLN A 90 24.22 4.11 34.36
C GLN A 90 24.39 3.93 35.87
N GLY A 91 23.85 2.83 36.40
CA GLY A 91 23.90 2.50 37.84
C GLY A 91 22.89 3.27 38.71
N GLU A 92 22.07 4.14 38.12
CA GLU A 92 21.04 4.90 38.84
C GLU A 92 19.64 4.30 38.59
N THR A 93 18.79 4.34 39.58
CA THR A 93 17.38 4.00 39.50
C THR A 93 16.56 5.28 39.51
N VAL A 94 15.82 5.52 38.42
CA VAL A 94 14.93 6.68 38.30
C VAL A 94 13.50 6.24 38.59
N ASN A 95 12.82 6.92 39.50
CA ASN A 95 11.42 6.67 39.81
C ASN A 95 10.53 7.65 39.06
N VAL A 96 9.60 7.11 38.24
CA VAL A 96 8.70 7.90 37.40
C VAL A 96 7.26 7.43 37.63
N ALA A 97 6.51 8.18 38.39
CA ALA A 97 5.09 7.97 38.60
C ALA A 97 4.27 8.80 37.60
N LEU A 98 3.28 8.20 36.95
CA LEU A 98 2.43 8.85 35.96
C LEU A 98 0.96 8.57 36.22
N GLN A 99 0.14 9.56 35.90
CA GLN A 99 -1.31 9.42 35.80
C GLN A 99 -1.71 9.44 34.35
N LEU A 100 -2.56 8.48 33.93
CA LEU A 100 -3.19 8.44 32.63
C LEU A 100 -4.62 8.98 32.75
N GLU A 101 -5.03 9.74 31.74
CA GLU A 101 -6.39 10.27 31.65
C GLU A 101 -7.22 9.29 30.81
N GLU A 102 -8.48 9.03 31.20
CA GLU A 102 -9.36 8.22 30.41
C GLU A 102 -9.59 8.86 29.04
N SER A 103 -9.38 8.08 28.00
CA SER A 103 -9.66 8.50 26.63
C SER A 103 -11.17 8.52 26.41
N SER A 104 -11.75 9.72 26.28
CA SER A 104 -13.16 9.89 25.90
C SER A 104 -13.42 9.62 24.41
N TYR A 105 -12.43 9.10 23.70
CA TYR A 105 -12.62 8.72 22.31
C TYR A 105 -13.32 7.38 22.24
N ASP A 106 -14.45 7.37 21.54
CA ASP A 106 -15.02 6.15 20.95
C ASP A 106 -13.88 5.30 20.40
N LEU A 107 -13.92 4.02 20.67
CA LEU A 107 -12.92 3.02 20.26
C LEU A 107 -12.67 3.06 18.74
N ASP A 108 -11.95 4.04 18.28
CA ASP A 108 -11.14 3.87 17.09
C ASP A 108 -10.04 2.88 17.52
N GLU A 109 -10.23 1.66 17.09
CA GLU A 109 -9.40 0.49 17.27
C GLU A 109 -7.93 0.85 17.53
N VAL A 110 -7.46 0.55 18.75
CA VAL A 110 -6.03 0.65 19.09
C VAL A 110 -5.30 -0.24 18.07
N VAL A 111 -4.72 0.37 17.06
CA VAL A 111 -3.85 -0.32 16.14
C VAL A 111 -2.63 -0.75 16.93
N VAL A 112 -2.66 -1.97 17.44
CA VAL A 112 -1.47 -2.66 17.91
C VAL A 112 -0.48 -2.58 16.76
N SER A 113 0.60 -1.84 16.96
CA SER A 113 1.73 -1.72 16.05
C SER A 113 2.15 -3.13 15.60
N GLY A 114 1.69 -3.56 14.43
CA GLY A 114 1.98 -4.89 13.89
C GLY A 114 0.95 -5.47 12.92
N GLN A 115 -0.33 -5.07 12.94
CA GLN A 115 -1.25 -5.52 11.90
C GLN A 115 -1.09 -4.66 10.65
N SER A 116 -0.64 -5.28 9.56
CA SER A 116 -0.61 -4.58 8.28
C SER A 116 -2.04 -4.16 7.88
N ILE A 117 -2.19 -3.03 7.18
CA ILE A 117 -3.48 -2.59 6.63
C ILE A 117 -4.17 -3.71 5.83
N VAL A 118 -3.38 -4.60 5.23
CA VAL A 118 -3.84 -5.81 4.54
C VAL A 118 -4.63 -6.73 5.48
N ASN A 119 -4.15 -6.95 6.70
CA ASN A 119 -4.85 -7.80 7.68
C ASN A 119 -6.13 -7.13 8.18
N GLN A 120 -6.12 -5.84 8.45
CA GLN A 120 -7.31 -5.08 8.83
C GLN A 120 -8.43 -5.14 7.77
N VAL A 121 -8.07 -5.11 6.48
CA VAL A 121 -9.06 -5.24 5.40
C VAL A 121 -9.59 -6.67 5.31
N ARG A 122 -8.76 -7.70 5.58
CA ARG A 122 -9.18 -9.11 5.60
C ARG A 122 -10.15 -9.43 6.74
N GLU A 123 -10.07 -8.71 7.85
CA GLU A 123 -10.94 -8.90 9.03
C GLU A 123 -12.33 -8.25 8.89
N LYS A 124 -12.55 -7.44 7.85
CA LYS A 124 -13.86 -6.88 7.57
C LYS A 124 -14.87 -7.97 7.24
N ALA A 125 -16.15 -7.69 7.50
CA ALA A 125 -17.28 -8.63 7.30
C ALA A 125 -17.55 -9.03 5.83
N PHE A 126 -16.63 -8.74 4.92
CA PHE A 126 -16.74 -9.06 3.49
C PHE A 126 -15.79 -10.20 3.12
N ASN A 127 -16.19 -11.03 2.14
CA ASN A 127 -15.29 -12.00 1.53
C ASN A 127 -14.29 -11.26 0.62
N VAL A 128 -13.23 -10.72 1.22
CA VAL A 128 -12.21 -9.93 0.55
C VAL A 128 -10.86 -10.65 0.55
N SER A 129 -10.23 -10.71 -0.63
CA SER A 129 -8.83 -11.10 -0.77
C SER A 129 -8.01 -9.85 -1.02
N VAL A 130 -6.92 -9.67 -0.27
CA VAL A 130 -6.03 -8.52 -0.42
C VAL A 130 -4.67 -8.97 -0.91
N VAL A 131 -4.22 -8.36 -2.00
CA VAL A 131 -2.84 -8.50 -2.52
C VAL A 131 -2.06 -7.28 -2.04
N ASP A 132 -1.00 -7.51 -1.29
CA ASP A 132 -0.01 -6.47 -1.00
C ASP A 132 0.83 -6.24 -2.26
N ALA A 133 0.56 -5.12 -2.95
CA ALA A 133 1.24 -4.83 -4.20
C ALA A 133 2.71 -4.41 -3.97
N LYS A 134 3.06 -3.94 -2.77
CA LYS A 134 4.44 -3.53 -2.43
C LYS A 134 5.41 -4.70 -2.51
N GLU A 135 4.97 -5.91 -2.16
CA GLU A 135 5.79 -7.12 -2.31
C GLU A 135 6.10 -7.47 -3.77
N LEU A 136 5.29 -6.96 -4.71
CA LEU A 136 5.43 -7.19 -6.14
C LEU A 136 6.08 -6.00 -6.89
N HIS A 137 6.38 -4.90 -6.19
CA HIS A 137 7.09 -3.77 -6.79
C HIS A 137 8.46 -4.21 -7.32
N ASN A 138 8.97 -3.50 -8.31
CA ASN A 138 10.21 -3.81 -9.03
C ASN A 138 10.19 -5.14 -9.80
N THR A 139 9.00 -5.69 -10.05
CA THR A 139 8.79 -6.77 -11.01
C THR A 139 8.24 -6.21 -12.32
N THR A 140 8.26 -7.02 -13.39
CA THR A 140 7.66 -6.64 -14.69
C THR A 140 6.16 -6.92 -14.76
N LEU A 141 5.52 -7.20 -13.61
CA LEU A 141 4.10 -7.53 -13.53
C LEU A 141 3.23 -6.27 -13.73
N ASP A 142 2.13 -6.47 -14.42
CA ASP A 142 1.00 -5.55 -14.44
C ASP A 142 -0.09 -6.02 -13.46
N LEU A 143 -1.09 -5.17 -13.25
CA LEU A 143 -2.19 -5.47 -12.33
C LEU A 143 -2.97 -6.73 -12.71
N GLY A 144 -3.12 -7.01 -14.01
CA GLY A 144 -3.83 -8.19 -14.49
C GLY A 144 -3.14 -9.48 -14.07
N HIS A 145 -1.84 -9.58 -14.32
CA HIS A 145 -1.05 -10.74 -13.93
C HIS A 145 -0.89 -10.90 -12.41
N ALA A 146 -0.85 -9.80 -11.67
CA ALA A 146 -0.87 -9.85 -10.21
C ALA A 146 -2.18 -10.43 -9.68
N LEU A 147 -3.30 -10.08 -10.29
CA LEU A 147 -4.63 -10.58 -9.92
C LEU A 147 -4.83 -12.08 -10.23
N ASP A 148 -4.22 -12.62 -11.28
CA ASP A 148 -4.33 -14.05 -11.63
C ASP A 148 -3.76 -14.99 -10.54
N ARG A 149 -2.96 -14.44 -9.62
CA ARG A 149 -2.44 -15.17 -8.44
C ARG A 149 -3.44 -15.30 -7.30
N VAL A 150 -4.57 -14.59 -7.37
CA VAL A 150 -5.61 -14.61 -6.34
C VAL A 150 -6.56 -15.77 -6.56
N SER A 151 -6.79 -16.57 -5.54
CA SER A 151 -7.74 -17.70 -5.62
C SER A 151 -9.13 -17.25 -6.11
N GLY A 152 -9.71 -17.98 -7.05
CA GLY A 152 -11.01 -17.69 -7.66
C GLY A 152 -10.96 -16.64 -8.77
N ILE A 153 -9.79 -16.06 -9.07
CA ILE A 153 -9.59 -15.19 -10.24
C ILE A 153 -8.97 -15.97 -11.38
N ARG A 154 -9.37 -15.62 -12.59
CA ARG A 154 -8.77 -16.08 -13.83
C ARG A 154 -8.60 -14.91 -14.77
N VAL A 155 -7.39 -14.74 -15.24
CA VAL A 155 -7.01 -13.76 -16.25
C VAL A 155 -6.56 -14.49 -17.50
N ARG A 156 -7.10 -14.12 -18.65
CA ARG A 156 -6.73 -14.70 -19.94
C ARG A 156 -6.53 -13.59 -20.96
N GLU A 157 -5.35 -13.50 -21.50
CA GLU A 157 -5.03 -12.59 -22.59
C GLU A 157 -5.17 -13.28 -23.95
N SER A 158 -5.58 -12.52 -24.96
CA SER A 158 -5.79 -13.02 -26.33
C SER A 158 -4.55 -12.89 -27.22
N GLY A 159 -3.46 -12.33 -26.72
CA GLY A 159 -2.26 -12.08 -27.52
C GLY A 159 -1.14 -11.42 -26.72
N GLY A 160 -0.33 -10.59 -27.38
CA GLY A 160 0.77 -9.85 -26.79
C GLY A 160 0.35 -8.64 -25.99
N VAL A 161 1.29 -7.74 -25.71
CA VAL A 161 1.08 -6.50 -24.94
C VAL A 161 -0.07 -5.69 -25.51
N GLY A 162 -0.98 -5.22 -24.65
CA GLY A 162 -2.18 -4.47 -25.04
C GLY A 162 -3.28 -5.30 -25.68
N SER A 163 -3.17 -6.65 -25.70
CA SER A 163 -4.23 -7.52 -26.16
C SER A 163 -5.44 -7.48 -25.22
N GLN A 164 -6.59 -7.96 -25.72
CA GLN A 164 -7.80 -8.01 -24.90
C GLN A 164 -7.60 -8.98 -23.74
N MET A 165 -7.86 -8.48 -22.54
CA MET A 165 -7.85 -9.25 -21.30
C MET A 165 -9.26 -9.70 -20.96
N ASN A 166 -9.45 -11.00 -20.74
CA ASN A 166 -10.67 -11.59 -20.22
C ASN A 166 -10.44 -11.91 -18.74
N PHE A 167 -11.23 -11.29 -17.90
CA PHE A 167 -11.15 -11.41 -16.45
C PHE A 167 -12.40 -12.08 -15.90
N SER A 168 -12.23 -12.94 -14.88
CA SER A 168 -13.36 -13.54 -14.17
C SER A 168 -13.07 -13.72 -12.69
N ILE A 169 -14.11 -13.55 -11.86
CA ILE A 169 -14.12 -13.88 -10.42
C ILE A 169 -15.16 -14.98 -10.22
N ASN A 170 -14.75 -16.15 -9.74
CA ASN A 170 -15.62 -17.30 -9.49
C ASN A 170 -16.56 -17.62 -10.68
N GLY A 171 -16.08 -17.42 -11.90
CA GLY A 171 -16.85 -17.64 -13.14
C GLY A 171 -17.64 -16.44 -13.66
N PHE A 172 -17.86 -15.40 -12.86
CA PHE A 172 -18.51 -14.16 -13.31
C PHE A 172 -17.57 -13.34 -14.20
N ARG A 173 -18.09 -12.77 -15.30
CA ARG A 173 -17.30 -12.10 -16.34
C ARG A 173 -17.94 -10.80 -16.82
N GLY A 174 -17.14 -10.00 -17.52
CA GLY A 174 -17.59 -8.77 -18.18
C GLY A 174 -18.19 -7.78 -17.19
N LYS A 175 -19.38 -7.26 -17.46
CA LYS A 175 -20.03 -6.23 -16.64
C LYS A 175 -20.44 -6.70 -15.24
N GLN A 176 -20.43 -7.99 -14.95
CA GLN A 176 -20.71 -8.54 -13.64
C GLN A 176 -19.56 -8.32 -12.63
N VAL A 177 -18.38 -7.99 -13.12
CA VAL A 177 -17.20 -7.66 -12.31
C VAL A 177 -16.85 -6.20 -12.55
N ARG A 178 -16.72 -5.43 -11.48
CA ARG A 178 -16.41 -4.00 -11.56
C ARG A 178 -15.00 -3.72 -11.09
N PHE A 179 -14.37 -2.75 -11.71
CA PHE A 179 -13.02 -2.31 -11.39
C PHE A 179 -13.03 -0.86 -10.93
N PHE A 180 -12.23 -0.59 -9.90
CA PHE A 180 -12.12 0.73 -9.29
C PHE A 180 -10.66 1.08 -9.05
N ILE A 181 -10.34 2.37 -9.12
CA ILE A 181 -9.10 2.96 -8.62
C ILE A 181 -9.49 3.97 -7.53
N ASP A 182 -9.05 3.70 -6.29
CA ASP A 182 -9.40 4.50 -5.11
C ASP A 182 -10.92 4.72 -4.96
N GLY A 183 -11.72 3.69 -5.27
CA GLY A 183 -13.18 3.74 -5.23
C GLY A 183 -13.85 4.42 -6.44
N VAL A 184 -13.09 4.92 -7.43
CA VAL A 184 -13.63 5.50 -8.67
C VAL A 184 -13.77 4.41 -9.73
N PRO A 185 -14.97 4.21 -10.34
CA PRO A 185 -15.17 3.19 -11.37
C PRO A 185 -14.28 3.41 -12.59
N MET A 186 -13.68 2.32 -13.09
CA MET A 186 -12.79 2.37 -14.26
C MET A 186 -13.54 2.36 -15.61
N ASP A 187 -14.84 2.20 -15.64
CA ASP A 187 -15.61 2.09 -16.88
C ASP A 187 -15.47 3.31 -17.79
N ASN A 188 -15.22 4.46 -17.23
CA ASN A 188 -15.08 5.73 -17.94
C ASN A 188 -13.65 6.03 -18.40
N PHE A 189 -12.67 5.19 -18.05
CA PHE A 189 -11.25 5.45 -18.34
C PHE A 189 -10.84 5.03 -19.77
N GLY A 190 -11.74 4.45 -20.54
CA GLY A 190 -11.49 4.04 -21.93
C GLY A 190 -10.47 2.89 -22.09
N SER A 191 -10.06 2.63 -23.33
CA SER A 191 -9.16 1.51 -23.67
C SER A 191 -7.72 1.69 -23.20
N SER A 192 -7.33 2.89 -22.79
CA SER A 192 -5.98 3.16 -22.26
C SER A 192 -5.77 2.57 -20.88
N PHE A 193 -6.83 2.30 -20.14
CA PHE A 193 -6.83 1.80 -18.77
C PHE A 193 -7.22 0.34 -18.66
N GLN A 194 -6.67 -0.52 -19.51
CA GLN A 194 -6.78 -1.96 -19.30
C GLN A 194 -5.83 -2.40 -18.18
N LEU A 195 -6.24 -3.37 -17.37
CA LEU A 195 -5.44 -3.85 -16.22
C LEU A 195 -4.04 -4.32 -16.60
N ASN A 196 -3.86 -4.87 -17.81
CA ASN A 196 -2.57 -5.30 -18.32
C ASN A 196 -1.67 -4.14 -18.83
N ASN A 197 -2.19 -2.91 -18.82
CA ASN A 197 -1.39 -1.71 -19.13
C ASN A 197 -0.88 -1.01 -17.88
N ILE A 198 -1.52 -1.26 -16.72
CA ILE A 198 -1.24 -0.55 -15.50
C ILE A 198 -0.14 -1.32 -14.73
N PRO A 199 1.03 -0.69 -14.48
CA PRO A 199 2.09 -1.33 -13.72
C PRO A 199 1.67 -1.58 -12.27
N ILE A 200 2.14 -2.68 -11.69
CA ILE A 200 1.83 -3.05 -10.30
C ILE A 200 2.28 -1.99 -9.29
N ASN A 201 3.33 -1.25 -9.59
CA ASN A 201 3.87 -0.19 -8.74
C ASN A 201 2.90 1.00 -8.54
N LEU A 202 1.86 1.14 -9.36
CA LEU A 202 0.79 2.12 -9.12
C LEU A 202 0.00 1.79 -7.85
N ALA A 203 -0.12 0.52 -7.52
CA ALA A 203 -0.92 0.06 -6.40
C ALA A 203 -0.09 -0.05 -5.11
N GLU A 204 -0.69 0.34 -3.99
CA GLU A 204 -0.23 -0.02 -2.65
C GLU A 204 -0.75 -1.42 -2.29
N ARG A 205 -2.02 -1.67 -2.59
CA ARG A 205 -2.68 -2.95 -2.44
C ARG A 205 -3.85 -3.08 -3.42
N ILE A 206 -4.27 -4.31 -3.66
CA ILE A 206 -5.45 -4.61 -4.47
C ILE A 206 -6.44 -5.37 -3.61
N GLU A 207 -7.65 -4.85 -3.48
CA GLU A 207 -8.74 -5.45 -2.74
C GLU A 207 -9.71 -6.14 -3.70
N VAL A 208 -9.91 -7.45 -3.54
CA VAL A 208 -10.80 -8.25 -4.38
C VAL A 208 -11.99 -8.71 -3.54
N TYR A 209 -13.13 -8.12 -3.77
CA TYR A 209 -14.41 -8.47 -3.14
C TYR A 209 -15.11 -9.54 -3.97
N LYS A 210 -15.39 -10.70 -3.36
CA LYS A 210 -15.99 -11.87 -4.02
C LYS A 210 -17.44 -12.02 -3.59
N GLY A 211 -18.38 -11.67 -4.46
CA GLY A 211 -19.81 -11.67 -4.17
C GLY A 211 -20.28 -10.34 -3.55
N VAL A 212 -20.40 -10.28 -2.22
CA VAL A 212 -20.88 -9.05 -1.55
C VAL A 212 -19.83 -7.96 -1.60
N VAL A 213 -20.20 -6.78 -2.08
CA VAL A 213 -19.34 -5.62 -2.30
C VAL A 213 -19.78 -4.49 -1.36
N PRO A 214 -18.85 -3.73 -0.76
CA PRO A 214 -19.19 -2.55 0.03
C PRO A 214 -20.06 -1.55 -0.74
N VAL A 215 -21.03 -0.94 -0.06
CA VAL A 215 -21.98 0.02 -0.67
C VAL A 215 -21.28 1.15 -1.43
N GLY A 216 -20.11 1.59 -0.94
CA GLY A 216 -19.31 2.63 -1.59
C GLY A 216 -18.71 2.24 -2.95
N LEU A 217 -18.71 0.95 -3.31
CA LEU A 217 -18.24 0.45 -4.62
C LEU A 217 -19.41 0.13 -5.58
N GLY A 218 -20.63 0.53 -5.25
CA GLY A 218 -21.80 0.37 -6.12
C GLY A 218 -22.55 -0.95 -5.94
N SER A 219 -23.79 -0.99 -6.44
CA SER A 219 -24.73 -2.10 -6.26
C SER A 219 -24.78 -3.09 -7.43
N ASP A 220 -24.12 -2.80 -8.55
CA ASP A 220 -24.20 -3.55 -9.81
C ASP A 220 -23.05 -4.54 -10.04
N ALA A 221 -22.19 -4.75 -9.05
CA ALA A 221 -21.09 -5.70 -9.07
C ALA A 221 -21.55 -7.11 -8.61
N LEU A 222 -22.41 -7.78 -9.37
CA LEU A 222 -23.02 -9.07 -9.00
C LEU A 222 -21.99 -10.19 -8.76
N GLY A 223 -20.92 -10.22 -9.50
CA GLY A 223 -19.85 -11.22 -9.38
C GLY A 223 -18.74 -10.81 -8.42
N GLY A 224 -18.67 -9.52 -8.10
CA GLY A 224 -17.63 -8.95 -7.25
C GLY A 224 -17.00 -7.69 -7.81
N ALA A 225 -16.07 -7.13 -7.05
CA ALA A 225 -15.34 -5.92 -7.42
C ALA A 225 -13.85 -6.05 -7.12
N VAL A 226 -13.05 -5.37 -7.92
CA VAL A 226 -11.62 -5.18 -7.70
C VAL A 226 -11.38 -3.69 -7.47
N ASN A 227 -10.84 -3.34 -6.31
CA ASN A 227 -10.49 -1.97 -5.98
C ASN A 227 -8.97 -1.84 -5.83
N ILE A 228 -8.37 -1.09 -6.71
CA ILE A 228 -6.94 -0.79 -6.73
C ILE A 228 -6.74 0.42 -5.84
N ILE A 229 -6.05 0.24 -4.72
CA ILE A 229 -5.70 1.34 -3.82
C ILE A 229 -4.31 1.82 -4.21
N THR A 230 -4.24 3.08 -4.61
CA THR A 230 -2.95 3.74 -4.90
C THR A 230 -2.27 4.18 -3.61
N ASN A 231 -0.99 4.57 -3.70
CA ASN A 231 -0.24 5.00 -2.52
C ASN A 231 -0.96 6.09 -1.73
N ALA A 232 -1.05 5.90 -0.41
CA ALA A 232 -1.63 6.89 0.48
C ALA A 232 -0.78 8.17 0.51
N TYR A 233 -1.44 9.34 0.51
CA TYR A 233 -0.81 10.68 0.57
C TYR A 233 -0.20 11.00 1.95
N SER A 234 0.46 10.02 2.57
CA SER A 234 1.00 10.15 3.92
C SER A 234 2.48 10.52 3.96
N LYS A 235 3.22 10.19 2.90
CA LYS A 235 4.69 10.36 2.84
C LYS A 235 5.13 10.73 1.43
N ASN A 236 6.25 11.48 1.35
CA ASN A 236 6.96 11.69 0.10
C ASN A 236 7.43 10.36 -0.45
N HIS A 237 7.20 10.14 -1.74
CA HIS A 237 7.54 8.89 -2.41
C HIS A 237 7.96 9.17 -3.83
N LEU A 238 8.98 8.47 -4.30
CA LEU A 238 9.41 8.46 -5.70
C LEU A 238 9.79 7.04 -6.07
N ASP A 239 9.14 6.52 -7.08
CA ASP A 239 9.42 5.23 -7.69
C ASP A 239 9.48 5.39 -9.21
N ALA A 240 10.50 4.84 -9.83
CA ALA A 240 10.67 4.86 -11.27
C ALA A 240 11.23 3.53 -11.74
N SER A 241 10.65 2.98 -12.79
CA SER A 241 11.12 1.74 -13.39
C SER A 241 11.12 1.79 -14.90
N TYR A 242 12.05 1.05 -15.49
CA TYR A 242 12.13 0.79 -16.91
C TYR A 242 12.45 -0.68 -17.14
N SER A 243 11.74 -1.30 -18.06
CA SER A 243 12.03 -2.67 -18.49
C SER A 243 12.05 -2.79 -20.01
N TYR A 244 12.94 -3.63 -20.49
CA TYR A 244 13.07 -4.01 -21.89
C TYR A 244 12.92 -5.51 -22.04
N GLY A 245 12.14 -5.96 -23.02
CA GLY A 245 11.84 -7.37 -23.22
C GLY A 245 11.75 -7.79 -24.69
N SER A 246 11.39 -9.03 -24.90
CA SER A 246 11.21 -9.61 -26.24
C SER A 246 10.22 -8.79 -27.09
N PHE A 247 10.40 -8.86 -28.40
CA PHE A 247 9.56 -8.16 -29.39
C PHE A 247 9.60 -6.64 -29.25
N ASN A 248 10.80 -6.10 -28.90
CA ASN A 248 11.02 -4.67 -28.70
C ASN A 248 10.03 -4.09 -27.68
N THR A 249 9.79 -4.83 -26.59
CA THR A 249 8.86 -4.40 -25.55
C THR A 249 9.55 -3.46 -24.58
N HIS A 250 9.01 -2.25 -24.44
CA HIS A 250 9.45 -1.24 -23.49
C HIS A 250 8.32 -0.95 -22.51
N ARG A 251 8.62 -0.95 -21.23
CA ARG A 251 7.71 -0.47 -20.18
C ARG A 251 8.46 0.51 -19.30
N SER A 252 7.91 1.69 -19.12
CA SER A 252 8.44 2.70 -18.22
C SER A 252 7.35 3.23 -17.32
N MET A 253 7.71 3.58 -16.08
CA MET A 253 6.79 4.22 -15.15
C MET A 253 7.52 5.16 -14.20
N VAL A 254 6.81 6.17 -13.75
CA VAL A 254 7.19 7.07 -12.66
C VAL A 254 5.99 7.28 -11.76
N ASN A 255 6.17 7.07 -10.47
CA ASN A 255 5.21 7.37 -9.43
C ASN A 255 5.87 8.32 -8.43
N ALA A 256 5.37 9.54 -8.31
CA ALA A 256 5.90 10.56 -7.42
C ALA A 256 4.78 11.15 -6.56
N ILE A 257 5.02 11.24 -5.26
CA ILE A 257 4.12 11.86 -4.28
C ILE A 257 4.93 12.86 -3.47
N TYR A 258 4.45 14.08 -3.41
CA TYR A 258 4.97 15.12 -2.56
C TYR A 258 3.91 15.58 -1.57
N VAL A 259 4.25 15.59 -0.29
CA VAL A 259 3.39 16.06 0.79
C VAL A 259 4.16 17.10 1.61
N ALA A 260 3.69 18.34 1.58
CA ALA A 260 4.27 19.42 2.35
C ALA A 260 3.73 19.44 3.80
N LYS A 261 4.49 20.01 4.73
CA LYS A 261 4.08 20.17 6.14
C LYS A 261 2.76 20.93 6.33
N ASN A 262 2.44 21.84 5.42
CA ASN A 262 1.17 22.58 5.43
C ASN A 262 -0.01 21.77 4.86
N GLY A 263 0.16 20.48 4.54
CA GLY A 263 -0.86 19.60 3.99
C GLY A 263 -1.08 19.73 2.48
N PHE A 264 -0.36 20.63 1.78
CA PHE A 264 -0.36 20.62 0.31
C PHE A 264 0.22 19.30 -0.19
N THR A 265 -0.42 18.71 -1.19
CA THR A 265 0.03 17.46 -1.80
C THR A 265 -0.06 17.52 -3.31
N ALA A 266 0.90 16.88 -3.96
CA ALA A 266 0.91 16.66 -5.40
C ALA A 266 1.31 15.21 -5.67
N GLN A 267 0.62 14.57 -6.61
CA GLN A 267 0.89 13.21 -7.06
C GLN A 267 1.00 13.19 -8.57
N LEU A 268 1.97 12.47 -9.08
CA LEU A 268 2.16 12.17 -10.49
C LEU A 268 2.36 10.67 -10.66
N ASN A 269 1.50 10.05 -11.45
CA ASN A 269 1.69 8.69 -11.95
C ASN A 269 1.75 8.76 -13.48
N ALA A 270 2.85 8.35 -14.06
CA ALA A 270 3.02 8.29 -15.50
C ALA A 270 3.57 6.92 -15.90
N TYR A 271 3.00 6.32 -16.91
CA TYR A 271 3.50 5.05 -17.42
C TYR A 271 3.31 4.93 -18.92
N GLN A 272 4.18 4.15 -19.54
CA GLN A 272 4.19 3.87 -20.96
C GLN A 272 4.46 2.39 -21.20
N ASN A 273 3.74 1.82 -22.16
CA ASN A 273 3.94 0.47 -22.68
C ASN A 273 4.06 0.52 -24.20
N PHE A 274 5.08 -0.09 -24.74
CA PHE A 274 5.30 -0.24 -26.16
C PHE A 274 5.72 -1.66 -26.48
N SER A 275 5.24 -2.23 -27.58
CA SER A 275 5.72 -3.51 -28.11
C SER A 275 5.40 -3.64 -29.61
N ASP A 276 6.32 -4.20 -30.37
CA ASP A 276 6.05 -4.61 -31.77
C ASP A 276 5.15 -5.84 -31.86
N ASN A 277 4.99 -6.59 -30.75
CA ASN A 277 4.23 -7.85 -30.70
C ASN A 277 4.54 -8.81 -31.88
N SER A 278 5.79 -8.81 -32.34
CA SER A 278 6.23 -9.52 -33.55
C SER A 278 6.59 -10.99 -33.28
N TYR A 279 5.83 -11.65 -32.38
CA TYR A 279 6.03 -13.07 -32.06
C TYR A 279 5.58 -13.99 -33.20
N LYS A 280 6.06 -15.25 -33.18
CA LYS A 280 5.67 -16.29 -34.14
C LYS A 280 4.37 -16.94 -33.72
N VAL A 281 3.53 -17.27 -34.72
CA VAL A 281 2.28 -18.00 -34.56
C VAL A 281 2.22 -19.12 -35.52
N ASN A 282 1.55 -20.22 -35.17
CA ASN A 282 1.24 -21.32 -36.10
C ASN A 282 -0.17 -21.11 -36.64
N VAL A 283 -0.29 -20.90 -37.91
CA VAL A 283 -1.55 -20.60 -38.57
C VAL A 283 -1.60 -21.30 -39.97
N ASP A 284 -2.81 -21.48 -40.48
CA ASP A 284 -3.02 -21.89 -41.86
C ASP A 284 -2.87 -20.67 -42.76
N VAL A 285 -1.92 -20.70 -43.65
CA VAL A 285 -1.63 -19.61 -44.60
C VAL A 285 -2.29 -19.91 -45.92
N ALA A 286 -3.13 -18.99 -46.41
CA ALA A 286 -3.70 -19.12 -47.78
C ALA A 286 -2.76 -18.48 -48.79
N ASP A 287 -2.58 -19.17 -49.91
CA ASP A 287 -1.99 -18.59 -51.11
C ASP A 287 -2.99 -17.59 -51.71
N ILE A 288 -2.57 -16.35 -51.87
CA ILE A 288 -3.44 -15.28 -52.35
C ILE A 288 -3.90 -15.44 -53.81
N ASN A 289 -3.12 -16.18 -54.62
CA ASN A 289 -3.41 -16.40 -56.05
C ASN A 289 -4.29 -17.64 -56.30
N THR A 290 -4.05 -18.69 -55.53
CA THR A 290 -4.73 -19.97 -55.73
C THR A 290 -5.84 -20.25 -54.75
N GLY A 291 -5.86 -19.54 -53.60
CA GLY A 291 -6.77 -19.82 -52.48
C GLY A 291 -6.46 -21.11 -51.72
N GLN A 292 -5.41 -21.83 -52.07
CA GLN A 292 -5.00 -23.05 -51.39
C GLN A 292 -4.45 -22.73 -50.00
N TYR A 293 -4.79 -23.55 -49.01
CA TYR A 293 -4.29 -23.38 -47.61
C TYR A 293 -3.11 -24.32 -47.35
N TYR A 294 -2.04 -23.74 -46.82
CA TYR A 294 -0.90 -24.46 -46.27
C TYR A 294 -1.08 -24.52 -44.75
N PRO A 295 -1.37 -25.68 -44.14
CA PRO A 295 -1.64 -25.80 -42.72
C PRO A 295 -0.38 -25.65 -41.87
N ASN A 296 -0.56 -25.24 -40.61
CA ASN A 296 0.47 -25.20 -39.57
C ASN A 296 1.77 -24.46 -39.95
N GLN A 297 1.67 -23.38 -40.72
CA GLN A 297 2.82 -22.55 -41.03
C GLN A 297 3.22 -21.68 -39.84
N THR A 298 4.50 -21.72 -39.47
CA THR A 298 5.04 -20.84 -38.44
C THR A 298 5.44 -19.51 -39.07
N VAL A 299 4.69 -18.47 -38.78
CA VAL A 299 4.89 -17.13 -39.34
C VAL A 299 4.99 -16.07 -38.26
N LYS A 300 5.72 -14.99 -38.57
CA LYS A 300 5.88 -13.85 -37.65
C LYS A 300 4.73 -12.88 -37.84
N ARG A 301 4.17 -12.37 -36.70
CA ARG A 301 3.21 -11.25 -36.75
C ARG A 301 3.91 -9.99 -37.22
N PHE A 302 3.25 -9.15 -37.98
CA PHE A 302 3.86 -7.98 -38.64
C PHE A 302 3.01 -6.71 -38.57
N HIS A 303 1.75 -6.78 -38.10
CA HIS A 303 0.87 -5.63 -37.90
C HIS A 303 0.09 -5.80 -36.62
N ASP A 304 0.81 -5.67 -35.48
CA ASP A 304 0.26 -5.86 -34.13
C ASP A 304 0.95 -4.96 -33.10
N GLN A 305 1.57 -3.86 -33.58
CA GLN A 305 2.24 -2.90 -32.70
C GLN A 305 1.25 -2.31 -31.71
N TYR A 306 1.72 -2.14 -30.51
CA TYR A 306 0.98 -1.53 -29.41
C TYR A 306 1.77 -0.41 -28.77
N HIS A 307 1.10 0.72 -28.49
CA HIS A 307 1.65 1.85 -27.75
C HIS A 307 0.58 2.43 -26.84
N ASN A 308 0.91 2.61 -25.57
CA ASN A 308 0.05 3.21 -24.56
C ASN A 308 0.86 4.15 -23.70
N GLU A 309 0.33 5.34 -23.45
CA GLU A 309 0.87 6.35 -22.56
C GLU A 309 -0.24 6.84 -21.64
N THR A 310 0.05 6.97 -20.37
CA THR A 310 -0.92 7.43 -19.38
C THR A 310 -0.23 8.33 -18.36
N VAL A 311 -0.88 9.44 -18.06
CA VAL A 311 -0.46 10.38 -17.01
C VAL A 311 -1.66 10.67 -16.12
N ILE A 312 -1.51 10.44 -14.82
CA ILE A 312 -2.48 10.81 -13.79
C ILE A 312 -1.79 11.80 -12.86
N ALA A 313 -2.27 13.03 -12.82
CA ALA A 313 -1.76 14.07 -11.94
C ALA A 313 -2.86 14.52 -10.99
N ASN A 314 -2.56 14.58 -9.70
CA ASN A 314 -3.46 15.10 -8.67
C ASN A 314 -2.72 16.13 -7.83
N PHE A 315 -3.41 17.20 -7.44
CA PHE A 315 -2.88 18.21 -6.53
C PHE A 315 -3.98 18.76 -5.63
N GLY A 316 -3.62 19.19 -4.44
CA GLY A 316 -4.58 19.73 -3.50
C GLY A 316 -4.09 19.72 -2.06
N VAL A 317 -4.98 19.42 -1.13
CA VAL A 317 -4.67 19.42 0.29
C VAL A 317 -5.18 18.17 0.99
N VAL A 318 -4.45 17.74 2.01
CA VAL A 318 -4.81 16.64 2.89
C VAL A 318 -4.72 17.08 4.36
N ASN A 319 -5.42 16.38 5.24
CA ASN A 319 -5.39 16.58 6.70
C ASN A 319 -5.72 18.02 7.12
N LYS A 320 -6.79 18.60 6.55
CA LYS A 320 -7.31 19.90 6.91
C LYS A 320 -8.60 19.78 7.72
N SER A 321 -8.86 20.76 8.61
CA SER A 321 -10.08 20.81 9.41
C SER A 321 -11.35 20.73 8.57
N TYR A 322 -11.36 21.27 7.36
CA TYR A 322 -12.49 21.29 6.43
C TYR A 322 -12.50 20.11 5.46
N ALA A 323 -11.40 19.38 5.29
CA ALA A 323 -11.28 18.25 4.37
C ALA A 323 -10.14 17.32 4.78
N ASP A 324 -10.42 16.04 4.98
CA ASP A 324 -9.38 15.03 5.13
C ASP A 324 -8.59 14.88 3.83
N GLN A 325 -9.29 15.11 2.69
CA GLN A 325 -8.71 15.11 1.36
C GLN A 325 -9.55 16.00 0.43
N LEU A 326 -8.91 16.93 -0.26
CA LEU A 326 -9.48 17.70 -1.36
C LEU A 326 -8.44 17.77 -2.46
N LEU A 327 -8.65 17.00 -3.53
CA LEU A 327 -7.72 16.91 -4.66
C LEU A 327 -8.43 17.25 -5.97
N PHE A 328 -7.73 17.99 -6.78
CA PHE A 328 -8.04 18.21 -8.19
C PHE A 328 -7.09 17.35 -9.01
N GLY A 329 -7.65 16.62 -9.96
CA GLY A 329 -6.90 15.69 -10.77
C GLY A 329 -7.17 15.84 -12.25
N ILE A 330 -6.23 15.40 -13.05
CA ILE A 330 -6.36 15.20 -14.48
C ILE A 330 -5.76 13.85 -14.86
N THR A 331 -6.49 13.11 -15.67
CA THR A 331 -6.02 11.88 -16.29
C THR A 331 -5.93 12.10 -17.80
N LEU A 332 -4.74 11.87 -18.35
CA LEU A 332 -4.45 11.92 -19.76
C LEU A 332 -4.04 10.52 -20.23
N GLY A 333 -4.62 10.04 -21.32
CA GLY A 333 -4.26 8.75 -21.89
C GLY A 333 -4.22 8.81 -23.40
N ASN A 334 -3.24 8.15 -23.99
CA ASN A 334 -3.13 7.91 -25.41
C ASN A 334 -2.90 6.42 -25.63
N ASN A 335 -3.61 5.83 -26.58
CA ASN A 335 -3.50 4.43 -26.93
C ASN A 335 -3.52 4.29 -28.45
N TYR A 336 -2.55 3.55 -28.97
CA TYR A 336 -2.47 3.17 -30.38
C TYR A 336 -2.25 1.67 -30.47
N ARG A 337 -2.99 1.02 -31.32
CA ARG A 337 -2.86 -0.40 -31.60
C ARG A 337 -3.10 -0.70 -33.06
N GLU A 338 -2.17 -1.40 -33.67
CA GLU A 338 -2.37 -2.04 -34.95
C GLU A 338 -3.21 -3.31 -34.77
N ILE A 339 -4.03 -3.63 -35.74
CA ILE A 339 -4.92 -4.79 -35.74
C ILE A 339 -4.61 -5.65 -36.93
N GLN A 340 -4.00 -6.77 -36.65
CA GLN A 340 -3.84 -7.84 -37.64
C GLN A 340 -5.15 -8.64 -37.66
N THR A 341 -5.90 -8.52 -38.75
CA THR A 341 -7.22 -9.14 -38.89
C THR A 341 -7.15 -10.66 -38.98
N GLY A 342 -8.03 -11.32 -38.23
CA GLY A 342 -8.28 -12.74 -38.24
C GLY A 342 -7.17 -13.64 -37.68
N ALA A 343 -7.47 -14.91 -37.49
CA ALA A 343 -6.49 -15.95 -37.19
C ALA A 343 -5.56 -16.21 -38.39
N ARG A 344 -5.97 -15.77 -39.57
CA ARG A 344 -5.24 -15.95 -40.84
C ARG A 344 -4.48 -14.69 -41.19
N ILE A 345 -3.18 -14.80 -41.36
CA ILE A 345 -2.28 -13.67 -41.64
C ILE A 345 -2.54 -13.03 -43.00
N VAL A 346 -3.09 -13.77 -43.95
CA VAL A 346 -3.42 -13.28 -45.33
C VAL A 346 -4.47 -12.18 -45.35
N SER A 347 -5.24 -12.01 -44.29
CA SER A 347 -6.31 -11.00 -44.25
C SER A 347 -5.88 -9.69 -43.60
N VAL A 348 -4.60 -9.32 -43.68
CA VAL A 348 -4.10 -8.09 -43.07
C VAL A 348 -4.28 -6.91 -44.01
N PHE A 349 -5.07 -5.96 -43.58
CA PHE A 349 -5.19 -4.65 -44.23
C PHE A 349 -4.35 -3.68 -43.45
N GLY A 350 -3.23 -3.20 -43.96
CA GLY A 350 -2.28 -2.36 -43.29
C GLY A 350 -2.82 -1.00 -42.78
N GLY A 351 -4.07 -0.68 -43.08
CA GLY A 351 -4.76 0.52 -42.56
C GLY A 351 -5.56 0.29 -41.27
N TRP A 352 -5.68 -0.95 -40.78
CA TRP A 352 -6.46 -1.20 -39.59
C TRP A 352 -5.66 -0.90 -38.31
N HIS A 353 -6.09 0.13 -37.61
CA HIS A 353 -5.54 0.50 -36.31
C HIS A 353 -6.66 1.07 -35.43
N ARG A 354 -6.43 1.04 -34.15
CA ARG A 354 -7.30 1.68 -33.16
C ARG A 354 -6.50 2.76 -32.43
N ARG A 355 -7.11 3.91 -32.28
CA ARG A 355 -6.60 5.01 -31.44
C ARG A 355 -7.62 5.36 -30.38
N GLY A 356 -7.15 5.69 -29.17
CA GLY A 356 -8.00 6.16 -28.10
C GLY A 356 -7.27 7.23 -27.29
N ASN A 357 -7.92 8.35 -27.11
CA ASN A 357 -7.43 9.44 -26.26
C ASN A 357 -8.39 9.62 -25.10
N VAL A 358 -7.86 9.88 -23.92
CA VAL A 358 -8.62 10.16 -22.70
C VAL A 358 -8.13 11.46 -22.12
N ILE A 359 -9.05 12.37 -21.82
CA ILE A 359 -8.82 13.59 -21.05
C ILE A 359 -9.94 13.62 -20.01
N MET A 360 -9.58 13.38 -18.74
CA MET A 360 -10.58 13.25 -17.68
C MET A 360 -10.16 14.09 -16.46
N PRO A 361 -10.76 15.27 -16.26
CA PRO A 361 -10.62 16.00 -15.01
C PRO A 361 -11.36 15.27 -13.88
N SER A 362 -10.89 15.39 -12.65
CA SER A 362 -11.52 14.81 -11.48
C SER A 362 -11.37 15.69 -10.25
N VAL A 363 -12.33 15.60 -9.35
CA VAL A 363 -12.25 16.20 -8.02
C VAL A 363 -12.56 15.11 -7.00
N LYS A 364 -11.67 14.95 -6.01
CA LYS A 364 -11.84 14.01 -4.91
C LYS A 364 -11.97 14.80 -3.60
N TYR A 365 -13.12 14.70 -2.96
CA TYR A 365 -13.37 15.27 -1.64
C TYR A 365 -13.72 14.17 -0.65
N LYS A 366 -13.08 14.19 0.50
CA LYS A 366 -13.35 13.28 1.61
C LYS A 366 -13.31 14.05 2.92
N LYS A 367 -14.33 13.87 3.75
CA LYS A 367 -14.39 14.35 5.12
C LYS A 367 -15.07 13.29 5.97
N LYS A 368 -14.34 12.76 6.95
CA LYS A 368 -14.88 11.86 7.97
C LYS A 368 -15.68 12.70 8.99
N ASN A 369 -16.69 12.12 9.60
CA ASN A 369 -17.49 12.71 10.68
C ASN A 369 -18.18 14.06 10.36
N PHE A 370 -18.39 14.36 9.08
CA PHE A 370 -18.97 15.63 8.64
C PHE A 370 -20.32 15.96 9.31
N LEU A 371 -21.20 14.97 9.45
CA LEU A 371 -22.52 15.15 10.06
C LEU A 371 -22.43 15.24 11.59
N VAL A 372 -21.58 14.47 12.23
CA VAL A 372 -21.44 14.42 13.67
C VAL A 372 -20.88 15.74 14.21
N GLU A 373 -19.81 16.29 13.60
CA GLU A 373 -19.22 17.58 14.02
C GLU A 373 -20.21 18.74 13.86
N ASN A 374 -20.97 18.79 12.77
CA ASN A 374 -21.96 19.86 12.56
C ASN A 374 -23.17 19.72 13.49
N PHE A 375 -23.62 18.50 13.78
CA PHE A 375 -24.70 18.25 14.72
C PHE A 375 -24.29 18.61 16.16
N MET A 376 -23.10 18.23 16.60
CA MET A 376 -22.55 18.59 17.91
C MET A 376 -22.34 20.10 18.06
N LYS A 377 -21.83 20.77 17.03
CA LYS A 377 -21.71 22.25 17.04
C LYS A 377 -23.06 22.94 17.15
N SER A 378 -24.12 22.42 16.50
CA SER A 378 -25.47 22.97 16.61
C SER A 378 -26.09 22.74 18.00
N LEU A 379 -25.78 21.62 18.66
CA LEU A 379 -26.23 21.32 20.03
C LEU A 379 -25.53 22.18 21.10
N ILE A 380 -24.28 22.56 20.88
CA ILE A 380 -23.48 23.38 21.82
C ILE A 380 -23.81 24.87 21.64
N SER A 381 -24.31 25.27 20.45
CA SER A 381 -24.69 26.67 20.14
C SER A 381 -26.15 27.01 20.43
N SER A 382 -26.95 26.03 20.82
CA SER A 382 -28.33 26.19 21.30
C SER A 382 -28.40 26.13 22.82
#